data_856ca30f306754ded6a53e65fd4ce49a
#
_entry.id   856ca30f306754ded6a53e65fd4ce49a
#
_cell.length_a   1.000
_cell.length_b   1.000
_cell.length_c   1.000
_cell.angle_alpha   90.00
_cell.angle_beta   90.00
_cell.angle_gamma   90.00
#
_symmetry.space_group_name_H-M   'P 1'
#
loop_
_entity.id
_entity.type
_entity.pdbx_description
1 polymer ?
#
loop_
_entity_poly.entity_id
_entity_poly.type
_entity_poly.pdbx_seq_one_letter_code
_entity_poly.pdbx_strand_id
1 'polypeptide(L)'
;MDSWRGITSLTYSQIKDLQNQRLHSFINTHVYPFSPYYTKLFDEKKINPRHIRTREDLKRIPYISKSDLIGKDNPQKFKDFILQPDKEKISRYWPKSRILARALKSMLLGHHLQEDLAKEFRPVFMTFTTGTTNAPVPFMYSRYDLDNLNVSGARMVGLFDIKGDERIMNLFPFAPHLAFWQVFFGAIEADLFALSTGGGKVMGTEGNLTALLRIKPSAILGVPSYIYHLVRYAQEKGHDLSFLKKIVLGAAKVTSAYKQKLSEMLSAQGAKNVYIFGTYGFTEARTAWAECPAENHLSSGYHLYPDKEIFEIIDPETGEVKDDGADGELVYTSLDSRTSVMLRYRTGDFVKGGITHGPCPYCGRQTLRLSSNITRLSDNKDIQLSKVKGTLVNLSHFAEVLSGIPQINEWQLEIRKHKNDPYEVDEMVVYVTPQPEVNQSALSQLIKDKLTGATEVSPNEIKFIPLDEMVKRLELETANKEKRILDSRPKA
;
A
#
# COMPACT_ATOMS: atom_id res chain seq x y z
N MET A 1 -10.09 12.22 -17.59
CA MET A 1 -8.64 12.52 -17.73
C MET A 1 -8.33 14.03 -17.62
N ASP A 2 -9.16 14.91 -18.13
CA ASP A 2 -8.85 16.37 -18.12
C ASP A 2 -8.72 16.99 -16.73
N SER A 3 -9.51 16.55 -15.75
CA SER A 3 -9.39 17.03 -14.36
C SER A 3 -8.05 16.66 -13.70
N TRP A 4 -7.47 15.50 -14.02
CA TRP A 4 -6.18 15.07 -13.47
C TRP A 4 -5.02 15.91 -14.03
N ARG A 5 -5.01 16.20 -15.33
CA ARG A 5 -4.02 17.11 -15.93
C ARG A 5 -4.06 18.51 -15.30
N GLY A 6 -5.26 19.03 -15.05
CA GLY A 6 -5.43 20.31 -14.33
C GLY A 6 -4.82 20.26 -12.93
N ILE A 7 -5.06 19.17 -12.17
CA ILE A 7 -4.51 19.02 -10.81
C ILE A 7 -2.97 18.90 -10.84
N THR A 8 -2.41 18.17 -11.80
CA THR A 8 -0.95 17.96 -11.89
C THR A 8 -0.16 19.18 -12.35
N SER A 9 -0.84 20.28 -12.72
CA SER A 9 -0.23 21.56 -13.09
C SER A 9 -0.35 22.63 -12.01
N LEU A 10 -1.07 22.36 -10.91
CA LEU A 10 -1.27 23.31 -9.81
C LEU A 10 0.05 23.58 -9.06
N THR A 11 0.28 24.83 -8.72
CA THR A 11 1.37 25.19 -7.79
C THR A 11 1.08 24.66 -6.38
N TYR A 12 2.09 24.60 -5.54
CA TYR A 12 1.92 24.15 -4.14
C TYR A 12 0.90 25.01 -3.36
N SER A 13 0.87 26.33 -3.57
CA SER A 13 -0.15 27.19 -2.97
C SER A 13 -1.55 26.82 -3.43
N GLN A 14 -1.75 26.65 -4.74
CA GLN A 14 -3.04 26.25 -5.30
C GLN A 14 -3.49 24.86 -4.83
N ILE A 15 -2.55 23.93 -4.63
CA ILE A 15 -2.85 22.63 -4.02
C ILE A 15 -3.37 22.81 -2.58
N LYS A 16 -2.72 23.64 -1.77
CA LYS A 16 -3.19 23.94 -0.40
C LYS A 16 -4.57 24.57 -0.40
N ASP A 17 -4.83 25.51 -1.28
CA ASP A 17 -6.14 26.15 -1.41
C ASP A 17 -7.23 25.15 -1.80
N LEU A 18 -6.93 24.26 -2.75
CA LEU A 18 -7.83 23.16 -3.14
C LEU A 18 -8.13 22.23 -1.96
N GLN A 19 -7.09 21.82 -1.22
CA GLN A 19 -7.25 20.95 -0.05
C GLN A 19 -8.04 21.65 1.06
N ASN A 20 -7.78 22.91 1.34
CA ASN A 20 -8.51 23.71 2.33
C ASN A 20 -9.99 23.82 1.99
N GLN A 21 -10.30 24.16 0.76
CA GLN A 21 -11.68 24.25 0.28
C GLN A 21 -12.42 22.91 0.40
N ARG A 22 -11.78 21.82 -0.02
CA ARG A 22 -12.37 20.47 0.05
C ARG A 22 -12.54 20.00 1.49
N LEU A 23 -11.53 20.20 2.34
CA LEU A 23 -11.58 19.86 3.75
C LEU A 23 -12.77 20.52 4.44
N HIS A 24 -12.89 21.87 4.30
CA HIS A 24 -13.98 22.61 4.90
C HIS A 24 -15.34 22.13 4.40
N SER A 25 -15.49 21.98 3.09
CA SER A 25 -16.73 21.47 2.50
C SER A 25 -17.06 20.06 2.98
N PHE A 26 -16.10 19.14 2.95
CA PHE A 26 -16.31 17.73 3.30
C PHE A 26 -16.70 17.55 4.77
N ILE A 27 -16.00 18.22 5.69
CA ILE A 27 -16.31 18.16 7.13
C ILE A 27 -17.73 18.68 7.39
N ASN A 28 -18.09 19.85 6.85
CA ASN A 28 -19.36 20.50 7.17
C ASN A 28 -20.57 19.88 6.46
N THR A 29 -20.38 19.28 5.29
CA THR A 29 -21.51 18.78 4.49
C THR A 29 -21.67 17.26 4.52
N HIS A 30 -20.65 16.50 4.95
CA HIS A 30 -20.69 15.05 4.95
C HIS A 30 -20.27 14.45 6.29
N VAL A 31 -19.07 14.79 6.79
CA VAL A 31 -18.50 14.08 7.96
C VAL A 31 -19.28 14.38 9.22
N TYR A 32 -19.33 15.64 9.65
CA TYR A 32 -20.01 16.04 10.88
C TYR A 32 -21.53 15.71 10.84
N PRO A 33 -22.25 15.99 9.72
CA PRO A 33 -23.67 15.66 9.67
C PRO A 33 -24.00 14.17 9.70
N PHE A 34 -23.14 13.31 9.13
CA PHE A 34 -23.54 11.94 8.79
C PHE A 34 -22.72 10.83 9.44
N SER A 35 -21.53 11.10 10.02
CA SER A 35 -20.76 10.08 10.72
C SER A 35 -21.10 10.08 12.22
N PRO A 36 -21.68 9.00 12.76
CA PRO A 36 -21.95 8.92 14.20
C PRO A 36 -20.71 9.15 15.06
N TYR A 37 -19.56 8.60 14.65
CA TYR A 37 -18.30 8.77 15.37
C TYR A 37 -17.85 10.23 15.41
N TYR A 38 -17.77 10.90 14.26
CA TYR A 38 -17.24 12.27 14.21
C TYR A 38 -18.23 13.29 14.76
N THR A 39 -19.54 13.09 14.60
CA THR A 39 -20.55 13.94 15.27
C THR A 39 -20.32 13.91 16.78
N LYS A 40 -20.26 12.71 17.37
CA LYS A 40 -20.02 12.51 18.81
C LYS A 40 -18.68 13.11 19.25
N LEU A 41 -17.59 12.81 18.54
CA LEU A 41 -16.26 13.32 18.83
C LEU A 41 -16.21 14.86 18.84
N PHE A 42 -16.82 15.51 17.86
CA PHE A 42 -16.80 16.95 17.74
C PHE A 42 -17.63 17.62 18.85
N ASP A 43 -18.80 17.03 19.18
CA ASP A 43 -19.65 17.53 20.25
C ASP A 43 -18.98 17.38 21.63
N GLU A 44 -18.43 16.21 21.94
CA GLU A 44 -17.71 15.95 23.20
C GLU A 44 -16.46 16.84 23.39
N LYS A 45 -15.72 17.05 22.32
CA LYS A 45 -14.52 17.90 22.32
C LYS A 45 -14.82 19.38 22.10
N LYS A 46 -16.09 19.75 21.92
CA LYS A 46 -16.54 21.13 21.63
C LYS A 46 -15.84 21.71 20.39
N ILE A 47 -15.60 20.89 19.39
CA ILE A 47 -14.99 21.30 18.12
C ILE A 47 -16.09 21.80 17.19
N ASN A 48 -16.06 23.08 16.84
CA ASN A 48 -16.99 23.61 15.85
C ASN A 48 -16.50 23.25 14.43
N PRO A 49 -17.24 22.42 13.65
CA PRO A 49 -16.83 22.00 12.32
C PRO A 49 -16.61 23.19 11.35
N ARG A 50 -17.31 24.33 11.54
CA ARG A 50 -17.14 25.53 10.73
C ARG A 50 -15.81 26.22 10.92
N HIS A 51 -15.08 25.93 12.01
CA HIS A 51 -13.75 26.46 12.30
C HIS A 51 -12.64 25.60 11.69
N ILE A 52 -12.95 24.44 11.12
CA ILE A 52 -11.99 23.64 10.37
C ILE A 52 -12.03 24.11 8.92
N ARG A 53 -11.11 25.00 8.56
CA ARG A 53 -11.06 25.68 7.25
C ARG A 53 -9.80 25.36 6.47
N THR A 54 -8.71 25.10 7.17
CA THR A 54 -7.39 24.91 6.58
C THR A 54 -6.76 23.59 7.08
N ARG A 55 -5.68 23.16 6.42
CA ARG A 55 -4.88 22.00 6.85
C ARG A 55 -4.39 22.17 8.29
N GLU A 56 -4.00 23.39 8.66
CA GLU A 56 -3.50 23.72 9.99
C GLU A 56 -4.57 23.57 11.08
N ASP A 57 -5.85 23.72 10.73
CA ASP A 57 -6.97 23.49 11.64
C ASP A 57 -7.19 22.01 11.96
N LEU A 58 -6.64 21.07 11.16
CA LEU A 58 -6.72 19.63 11.42
C LEU A 58 -6.21 19.28 12.81
N LYS A 59 -5.21 20.01 13.33
CA LYS A 59 -4.69 19.81 14.69
C LYS A 59 -5.72 19.87 15.82
N ARG A 60 -6.90 20.49 15.54
CA ARG A 60 -8.03 20.52 16.49
C ARG A 60 -8.77 19.19 16.57
N ILE A 61 -8.64 18.35 15.54
CA ILE A 61 -9.26 17.02 15.48
C ILE A 61 -8.27 16.01 16.09
N PRO A 62 -8.66 15.22 17.08
CA PRO A 62 -7.81 14.15 17.62
C PRO A 62 -7.41 13.14 16.55
N TYR A 63 -6.25 12.51 16.75
CA TYR A 63 -5.86 11.36 15.93
C TYR A 63 -6.77 10.17 16.20
N ILE A 64 -6.98 9.38 15.17
CA ILE A 64 -7.54 8.03 15.26
C ILE A 64 -6.53 7.02 14.77
N SER A 65 -6.69 5.78 15.21
CA SER A 65 -5.83 4.66 14.86
C SER A 65 -6.66 3.41 14.59
N LYS A 66 -6.03 2.33 14.23
CA LYS A 66 -6.72 1.05 14.00
C LYS A 66 -7.50 0.57 15.23
N SER A 67 -7.01 0.84 16.42
CA SER A 67 -7.70 0.46 17.68
C SER A 67 -9.05 1.18 17.87
N ASP A 68 -9.22 2.37 17.30
CA ASP A 68 -10.49 3.11 17.36
C ASP A 68 -11.56 2.49 16.47
N LEU A 69 -11.14 1.79 15.40
CA LEU A 69 -12.02 1.08 14.47
C LEU A 69 -12.46 -0.29 15.01
N ILE A 70 -11.66 -0.86 15.91
CA ILE A 70 -11.91 -2.18 16.52
C ILE A 70 -12.38 -1.97 17.95
N GLY A 71 -13.67 -2.08 18.21
CA GLY A 71 -14.19 -2.08 19.58
C GLY A 71 -13.82 -3.38 20.29
N LYS A 72 -13.18 -3.31 21.47
CA LYS A 72 -12.91 -4.50 22.30
C LYS A 72 -14.19 -5.27 22.59
N ASP A 73 -15.29 -4.54 22.88
CA ASP A 73 -16.59 -5.09 23.24
C ASP A 73 -17.65 -4.89 22.15
N ASN A 74 -17.30 -4.27 21.03
CA ASN A 74 -18.20 -4.00 19.91
C ASN A 74 -17.52 -4.27 18.57
N PRO A 75 -17.67 -5.49 18.02
CA PRO A 75 -17.08 -5.86 16.71
C PRO A 75 -17.60 -5.01 15.54
N GLN A 76 -18.69 -4.26 15.74
CA GLN A 76 -19.31 -3.43 14.70
C GLN A 76 -18.98 -1.94 14.84
N LYS A 77 -18.05 -1.56 15.72
CA LYS A 77 -17.65 -0.17 15.95
C LYS A 77 -17.23 0.56 14.67
N PHE A 78 -16.65 -0.14 13.70
CA PHE A 78 -16.31 0.42 12.39
C PHE A 78 -17.49 1.07 11.68
N LYS A 79 -18.76 0.67 11.99
CA LYS A 79 -19.96 1.26 11.39
C LYS A 79 -20.17 2.72 11.78
N ASP A 80 -19.66 3.15 12.92
CA ASP A 80 -19.76 4.53 13.37
C ASP A 80 -18.95 5.50 12.48
N PHE A 81 -17.97 4.98 11.76
CA PHE A 81 -17.16 5.72 10.79
C PHE A 81 -17.80 5.80 9.40
N ILE A 82 -18.94 5.11 9.18
CA ILE A 82 -19.66 5.14 7.91
C ILE A 82 -20.63 6.30 7.92
N LEU A 83 -20.68 7.05 6.80
CA LEU A 83 -21.66 8.12 6.63
C LEU A 83 -23.08 7.56 6.52
N GLN A 84 -23.98 8.04 7.38
CA GLN A 84 -25.37 7.57 7.52
C GLN A 84 -26.33 8.75 7.33
N PRO A 85 -26.50 9.29 6.11
CA PRO A 85 -27.44 10.36 5.84
C PRO A 85 -28.89 9.85 5.95
N ASP A 86 -29.72 10.66 6.56
CA ASP A 86 -31.18 10.50 6.58
C ASP A 86 -31.86 11.82 6.20
N LYS A 87 -33.17 11.78 6.03
CA LYS A 87 -33.94 12.98 5.61
C LYS A 87 -33.83 14.13 6.60
N GLU A 88 -33.85 13.81 7.89
CA GLU A 88 -33.79 14.81 8.96
C GLU A 88 -32.44 15.51 8.98
N LYS A 89 -31.34 14.74 8.98
CA LYS A 89 -29.98 15.27 8.94
C LYS A 89 -29.73 16.08 7.66
N ILE A 90 -30.16 15.60 6.51
CA ILE A 90 -30.03 16.34 5.24
C ILE A 90 -30.77 17.67 5.33
N SER A 91 -32.03 17.69 5.81
CA SER A 91 -32.81 18.92 5.95
C SER A 91 -32.20 19.91 6.96
N ARG A 92 -31.58 19.38 8.03
CA ARG A 92 -30.95 20.18 9.10
C ARG A 92 -29.61 20.80 8.69
N TYR A 93 -28.77 20.04 7.99
CA TYR A 93 -27.36 20.45 7.76
C TYR A 93 -27.08 20.94 6.36
N TRP A 94 -27.84 20.54 5.34
CA TRP A 94 -27.61 21.04 4.00
C TRP A 94 -28.37 22.32 3.71
N PRO A 95 -27.75 23.27 3.01
CA PRO A 95 -28.47 24.45 2.52
C PRO A 95 -29.64 24.06 1.62
N LYS A 96 -30.77 24.75 1.75
CA LYS A 96 -31.97 24.50 0.91
C LYS A 96 -31.65 24.62 -0.59
N SER A 97 -30.76 25.54 -0.97
CA SER A 97 -30.28 25.72 -2.36
C SER A 97 -29.59 24.45 -2.88
N ARG A 98 -28.78 23.77 -2.04
CA ARG A 98 -28.11 22.51 -2.41
C ARG A 98 -29.11 21.37 -2.59
N ILE A 99 -30.09 21.26 -1.70
CA ILE A 99 -31.14 20.24 -1.80
C ILE A 99 -31.95 20.45 -3.07
N LEU A 100 -32.38 21.72 -3.33
CA LEU A 100 -33.13 22.09 -4.53
C LEU A 100 -32.34 21.82 -5.82
N ALA A 101 -31.08 22.20 -5.88
CA ALA A 101 -30.22 21.98 -7.04
C ALA A 101 -30.06 20.47 -7.34
N ARG A 102 -29.91 19.64 -6.29
CA ARG A 102 -29.84 18.20 -6.45
C ARG A 102 -31.19 17.59 -6.89
N ALA A 103 -32.28 18.06 -6.31
CA ALA A 103 -33.63 17.59 -6.69
C ALA A 103 -33.94 17.91 -8.17
N LEU A 104 -33.59 19.13 -8.62
CA LEU A 104 -33.74 19.51 -10.03
C LEU A 104 -32.86 18.66 -10.95
N LYS A 105 -31.61 18.40 -10.56
CA LYS A 105 -30.71 17.54 -11.35
C LYS A 105 -31.27 16.11 -11.44
N SER A 106 -31.73 15.53 -10.34
CA SER A 106 -32.33 14.18 -10.32
C SER A 106 -33.55 14.13 -11.23
N MET A 107 -34.42 15.13 -11.12
CA MET A 107 -35.64 15.23 -11.93
C MET A 107 -35.32 15.33 -13.44
N LEU A 108 -34.33 16.13 -13.82
CA LEU A 108 -33.86 16.27 -15.22
C LEU A 108 -33.28 14.95 -15.78
N LEU A 109 -32.76 14.07 -14.91
CA LEU A 109 -32.25 12.76 -15.26
C LEU A 109 -33.31 11.65 -15.18
N GLY A 110 -34.57 11.99 -14.85
CA GLY A 110 -35.66 11.02 -14.67
C GLY A 110 -35.54 10.18 -13.39
N HIS A 111 -34.82 10.66 -12.37
CA HIS A 111 -34.62 9.99 -11.10
C HIS A 111 -35.30 10.73 -9.95
N HIS A 112 -35.48 10.04 -8.83
CA HIS A 112 -35.87 10.65 -7.56
C HIS A 112 -34.64 10.96 -6.69
N LEU A 113 -34.64 12.12 -6.03
CA LEU A 113 -33.54 12.54 -5.14
C LEU A 113 -33.17 11.47 -4.09
N GLN A 114 -34.14 10.73 -3.57
CA GLN A 114 -33.89 9.67 -2.59
C GLN A 114 -33.11 8.49 -3.18
N GLU A 115 -33.38 8.14 -4.42
CA GLU A 115 -32.68 7.07 -5.14
C GLU A 115 -31.23 7.46 -5.40
N ASP A 116 -31.01 8.72 -5.85
CA ASP A 116 -29.66 9.23 -6.10
C ASP A 116 -28.84 9.31 -4.82
N LEU A 117 -29.44 9.75 -3.70
CA LEU A 117 -28.78 9.74 -2.40
C LEU A 117 -28.50 8.31 -1.92
N ALA A 118 -29.44 7.38 -2.11
CA ALA A 118 -29.21 5.98 -1.77
C ALA A 118 -28.06 5.38 -2.60
N LYS A 119 -27.97 5.67 -3.89
CA LYS A 119 -26.86 5.22 -4.75
C LYS A 119 -25.53 5.83 -4.28
N GLU A 120 -25.51 7.12 -3.90
CA GLU A 120 -24.30 7.82 -3.46
C GLU A 120 -23.74 7.27 -2.16
N PHE A 121 -24.58 6.89 -1.17
CA PHE A 121 -24.14 6.55 0.19
C PHE A 121 -24.30 5.07 0.56
N ARG A 122 -25.13 4.30 -0.15
CA ARG A 122 -25.34 2.89 0.17
C ARG A 122 -24.11 2.05 -0.14
N PRO A 123 -23.56 1.29 0.85
CA PRO A 123 -22.48 0.36 0.60
C PRO A 123 -22.88 -0.72 -0.41
N VAL A 124 -22.03 -0.95 -1.41
CA VAL A 124 -22.23 -1.97 -2.47
C VAL A 124 -21.02 -2.89 -2.62
N PHE A 125 -19.87 -2.51 -2.03
CA PHE A 125 -18.64 -3.28 -2.08
C PHE A 125 -17.87 -3.13 -0.78
N MET A 126 -17.00 -4.08 -0.47
CA MET A 126 -16.23 -4.11 0.78
C MET A 126 -14.85 -4.73 0.58
N THR A 127 -13.85 -4.15 1.23
CA THR A 127 -12.53 -4.75 1.39
C THR A 127 -12.18 -4.88 2.87
N PHE A 128 -11.21 -5.73 3.18
CA PHE A 128 -10.71 -5.95 4.54
C PHE A 128 -9.24 -5.61 4.65
N THR A 129 -8.84 -5.14 5.83
CA THR A 129 -7.42 -5.09 6.16
C THR A 129 -6.83 -6.50 6.26
N THR A 130 -5.57 -6.66 5.90
CA THR A 130 -4.82 -7.90 6.18
C THR A 130 -4.55 -7.98 7.69
N GLY A 131 -5.40 -8.68 8.42
CA GLY A 131 -5.25 -8.87 9.86
C GLY A 131 -4.14 -9.88 10.16
N THR A 132 -2.92 -9.42 10.44
CA THR A 132 -1.83 -10.30 10.93
C THR A 132 -1.81 -10.43 12.45
N THR A 133 -2.41 -9.47 13.18
CA THR A 133 -2.38 -9.44 14.66
C THR A 133 -3.75 -9.25 15.33
N ASN A 134 -4.77 -8.79 14.57
CA ASN A 134 -6.13 -8.53 15.06
C ASN A 134 -7.18 -8.90 14.02
N ALA A 135 -8.45 -8.94 14.41
CA ALA A 135 -9.55 -9.17 13.48
C ALA A 135 -9.49 -8.22 12.27
N PRO A 136 -9.75 -8.71 11.04
CA PRO A 136 -9.82 -7.85 9.86
C PRO A 136 -10.86 -6.76 10.01
N VAL A 137 -10.52 -5.52 9.68
CA VAL A 137 -11.46 -4.39 9.69
C VAL A 137 -12.06 -4.22 8.30
N PRO A 138 -13.40 -4.21 8.17
CA PRO A 138 -14.05 -3.97 6.89
C PRO A 138 -14.08 -2.49 6.54
N PHE A 139 -13.85 -2.18 5.26
CA PHE A 139 -14.00 -0.84 4.66
C PHE A 139 -15.02 -0.91 3.53
N MET A 140 -16.03 -0.08 3.66
CA MET A 140 -17.17 -0.06 2.74
C MET A 140 -16.91 0.91 1.58
N TYR A 141 -17.54 0.60 0.45
CA TYR A 141 -17.57 1.45 -0.74
C TYR A 141 -19.01 1.58 -1.21
N SER A 142 -19.48 2.80 -1.41
CA SER A 142 -20.66 3.08 -2.20
C SER A 142 -20.32 3.06 -3.70
N ARG A 143 -21.32 3.25 -4.56
CA ARG A 143 -21.06 3.45 -5.99
C ARG A 143 -20.10 4.63 -6.23
N TYR A 144 -20.32 5.73 -5.51
CA TYR A 144 -19.46 6.91 -5.56
C TYR A 144 -18.01 6.60 -5.16
N ASP A 145 -17.81 5.81 -4.11
CA ASP A 145 -16.46 5.41 -3.67
C ASP A 145 -15.78 4.47 -4.67
N LEU A 146 -16.55 3.60 -5.36
CA LEU A 146 -16.02 2.78 -6.45
C LEU A 146 -15.60 3.63 -7.65
N ASP A 147 -16.38 4.65 -8.00
CA ASP A 147 -16.02 5.59 -9.08
C ASP A 147 -14.73 6.35 -8.71
N ASN A 148 -14.53 6.69 -7.44
CA ASN A 148 -13.26 7.26 -6.95
C ASN A 148 -12.10 6.26 -7.05
N LEU A 149 -12.33 4.98 -6.76
CA LEU A 149 -11.34 3.92 -6.91
C LEU A 149 -10.96 3.74 -8.39
N ASN A 150 -11.94 3.72 -9.28
CA ASN A 150 -11.75 3.66 -10.72
C ASN A 150 -10.86 4.81 -11.22
N VAL A 151 -11.21 6.05 -10.86
CA VAL A 151 -10.45 7.25 -11.22
C VAL A 151 -9.03 7.20 -10.69
N SER A 152 -8.80 6.77 -9.45
CA SER A 152 -7.45 6.65 -8.90
C SER A 152 -6.64 5.57 -9.62
N GLY A 153 -7.27 4.45 -9.99
CA GLY A 153 -6.65 3.41 -10.83
C GLY A 153 -6.24 3.94 -12.21
N ALA A 154 -7.11 4.69 -12.88
CA ALA A 154 -6.80 5.32 -14.17
C ALA A 154 -5.65 6.36 -14.07
N ARG A 155 -5.59 7.10 -12.94
CA ARG A 155 -4.44 7.99 -12.66
C ARG A 155 -3.13 7.22 -12.53
N MET A 156 -3.15 6.05 -11.88
CA MET A 156 -1.97 5.17 -11.79
C MET A 156 -1.55 4.65 -13.17
N VAL A 157 -2.49 4.22 -14.01
CA VAL A 157 -2.22 3.85 -15.41
C VAL A 157 -1.52 4.98 -16.15
N GLY A 158 -1.99 6.22 -15.99
CA GLY A 158 -1.36 7.42 -16.56
C GLY A 158 0.00 7.74 -15.95
N LEU A 159 0.28 7.39 -14.68
CA LEU A 159 1.59 7.52 -14.06
C LEU A 159 2.58 6.49 -14.60
N PHE A 160 2.15 5.25 -14.81
CA PHE A 160 2.96 4.18 -15.41
C PHE A 160 3.19 4.35 -16.91
N ASP A 161 2.58 5.35 -17.53
CA ASP A 161 2.59 5.58 -18.98
C ASP A 161 2.13 4.34 -19.79
N ILE A 162 1.14 3.58 -19.26
CA ILE A 162 0.53 2.47 -19.97
C ILE A 162 -0.47 3.03 -21.00
N LYS A 163 -0.33 2.60 -22.26
CA LYS A 163 -1.17 3.08 -23.38
C LYS A 163 -2.39 2.18 -23.56
N GLY A 164 -3.45 2.69 -24.19
CA GLY A 164 -4.70 1.98 -24.37
C GLY A 164 -4.61 0.71 -25.26
N ASP A 165 -3.60 0.61 -26.11
CA ASP A 165 -3.32 -0.58 -26.93
C ASP A 165 -2.44 -1.63 -26.22
N GLU A 166 -1.93 -1.30 -25.03
CA GLU A 166 -1.12 -2.22 -24.23
C GLU A 166 -2.00 -3.22 -23.48
N ARG A 167 -1.44 -4.40 -23.23
CA ARG A 167 -2.08 -5.45 -22.44
C ARG A 167 -1.42 -5.53 -21.09
N ILE A 168 -2.21 -5.76 -20.05
CA ILE A 168 -1.69 -5.93 -18.69
C ILE A 168 -2.11 -7.27 -18.08
N MET A 169 -1.32 -7.78 -17.12
CA MET A 169 -1.67 -8.98 -16.37
C MET A 169 -1.62 -8.67 -14.86
N ASN A 170 -2.77 -8.82 -14.23
CA ASN A 170 -2.94 -8.63 -12.79
C ASN A 170 -2.69 -9.94 -12.05
N LEU A 171 -1.56 -10.02 -11.37
CA LEU A 171 -1.08 -11.15 -10.59
C LEU A 171 -1.23 -10.94 -9.07
N PHE A 172 -1.90 -9.87 -8.64
CA PHE A 172 -2.23 -9.75 -7.22
C PHE A 172 -3.16 -10.87 -6.79
N PRO A 173 -3.01 -11.39 -5.55
CA PRO A 173 -3.89 -12.44 -5.03
C PRO A 173 -5.36 -12.03 -5.07
N PHE A 174 -6.21 -12.91 -5.57
CA PHE A 174 -7.66 -12.76 -5.49
C PHE A 174 -8.10 -12.94 -4.04
N ALA A 175 -8.35 -11.84 -3.36
CA ALA A 175 -8.75 -11.77 -1.98
C ALA A 175 -9.55 -10.48 -1.74
N PRO A 176 -10.30 -10.35 -0.64
CA PRO A 176 -11.01 -9.11 -0.31
C PRO A 176 -10.06 -8.00 0.17
N HIS A 177 -8.91 -7.85 -0.49
CA HIS A 177 -7.89 -6.82 -0.22
C HIS A 177 -7.80 -5.85 -1.39
N LEU A 178 -7.41 -4.61 -1.10
CA LEU A 178 -7.47 -3.49 -2.05
C LEU A 178 -6.74 -3.75 -3.38
N ALA A 179 -5.52 -4.31 -3.35
CA ALA A 179 -4.60 -4.29 -4.50
C ALA A 179 -5.18 -4.97 -5.76
N PHE A 180 -5.76 -6.18 -5.63
CA PHE A 180 -6.39 -6.87 -6.75
C PHE A 180 -7.50 -6.03 -7.39
N TRP A 181 -8.38 -5.50 -6.57
CA TRP A 181 -9.55 -4.75 -7.01
C TRP A 181 -9.20 -3.40 -7.59
N GLN A 182 -8.17 -2.73 -7.06
CA GLN A 182 -7.73 -1.45 -7.61
C GLN A 182 -7.17 -1.62 -9.04
N VAL A 183 -6.40 -2.68 -9.29
CA VAL A 183 -5.93 -2.98 -10.65
C VAL A 183 -7.10 -3.34 -11.56
N PHE A 184 -8.01 -4.19 -11.08
CA PHE A 184 -9.18 -4.63 -11.84
C PHE A 184 -10.06 -3.44 -12.28
N PHE A 185 -10.48 -2.62 -11.32
CA PHE A 185 -11.31 -1.45 -11.61
C PHE A 185 -10.57 -0.36 -12.38
N GLY A 186 -9.30 -0.14 -12.07
CA GLY A 186 -8.47 0.84 -12.78
C GLY A 186 -8.23 0.50 -14.24
N ALA A 187 -8.09 -0.79 -14.55
CA ALA A 187 -7.96 -1.25 -15.92
C ALA A 187 -9.24 -1.02 -16.74
N ILE A 188 -10.41 -1.30 -16.14
CA ILE A 188 -11.72 -1.03 -16.77
C ILE A 188 -11.90 0.47 -17.03
N GLU A 189 -11.61 1.32 -16.07
CA GLU A 189 -11.74 2.78 -16.21
C GLU A 189 -10.78 3.36 -17.25
N ALA A 190 -9.63 2.72 -17.44
CA ALA A 190 -8.62 3.15 -18.40
C ALA A 190 -8.78 2.49 -19.79
N ASP A 191 -9.84 1.74 -20.02
CA ASP A 191 -10.09 0.98 -21.26
C ASP A 191 -8.92 0.06 -21.67
N LEU A 192 -8.27 -0.58 -20.67
CA LEU A 192 -7.14 -1.47 -20.91
C LEU A 192 -7.57 -2.93 -21.00
N PHE A 193 -6.95 -3.64 -21.94
CA PHE A 193 -7.03 -5.11 -21.92
C PHE A 193 -6.28 -5.65 -20.70
N ALA A 194 -7.00 -6.26 -19.77
CA ALA A 194 -6.44 -6.81 -18.54
C ALA A 194 -6.84 -8.27 -18.31
N LEU A 195 -5.85 -9.13 -18.10
CA LEU A 195 -6.07 -10.48 -17.58
C LEU A 195 -5.79 -10.48 -16.07
N SER A 196 -6.79 -10.80 -15.26
CA SER A 196 -6.65 -10.94 -13.80
C SER A 196 -6.69 -12.42 -13.42
N THR A 197 -5.57 -12.98 -12.94
CA THR A 197 -5.42 -14.42 -12.65
C THR A 197 -5.53 -14.77 -11.18
N GLY A 198 -5.44 -13.77 -10.28
CA GLY A 198 -5.46 -13.99 -8.84
C GLY A 198 -4.15 -14.53 -8.26
N GLY A 199 -3.06 -14.44 -9.02
CA GLY A 199 -1.71 -14.83 -8.60
C GLY A 199 -1.49 -16.33 -8.45
N GLY A 200 -0.42 -16.72 -7.77
CA GLY A 200 0.01 -18.10 -7.61
C GLY A 200 -1.00 -18.98 -6.89
N LYS A 201 -1.78 -18.42 -5.99
CA LYS A 201 -2.76 -19.17 -5.19
C LYS A 201 -3.92 -19.75 -6.02
N VAL A 202 -4.29 -19.09 -7.12
CA VAL A 202 -5.43 -19.51 -7.95
C VAL A 202 -5.00 -20.39 -9.12
N MET A 203 -3.99 -19.95 -9.86
CA MET A 203 -3.56 -20.64 -11.09
C MET A 203 -2.22 -21.38 -10.95
N GLY A 204 -1.55 -21.27 -9.81
CA GLY A 204 -0.17 -21.73 -9.66
C GLY A 204 0.83 -20.97 -10.53
N THR A 205 2.12 -21.27 -10.37
CA THR A 205 3.18 -20.59 -11.13
C THR A 205 3.17 -21.02 -12.60
N GLU A 206 2.98 -22.29 -12.88
CA GLU A 206 2.92 -22.86 -14.24
C GLU A 206 1.73 -22.28 -15.04
N GLY A 207 0.54 -22.23 -14.43
CA GLY A 207 -0.66 -21.67 -15.07
C GLY A 207 -0.50 -20.17 -15.37
N ASN A 208 0.10 -19.41 -14.44
CA ASN A 208 0.39 -18.00 -14.67
C ASN A 208 1.46 -17.79 -15.74
N LEU A 209 2.51 -18.63 -15.80
CA LEU A 209 3.51 -18.57 -16.86
C LEU A 209 2.90 -18.87 -18.23
N THR A 210 2.07 -19.90 -18.33
CA THR A 210 1.36 -20.26 -19.57
C THR A 210 0.48 -19.09 -20.06
N ALA A 211 -0.26 -18.46 -19.15
CA ALA A 211 -1.08 -17.29 -19.47
C ALA A 211 -0.23 -16.09 -19.92
N LEU A 212 0.89 -15.82 -19.21
CA LEU A 212 1.85 -14.77 -19.53
C LEU A 212 2.39 -14.90 -20.95
N LEU A 213 2.87 -16.09 -21.32
CA LEU A 213 3.43 -16.38 -22.63
C LEU A 213 2.40 -16.31 -23.75
N ARG A 214 1.15 -16.68 -23.46
CA ARG A 214 0.04 -16.64 -24.43
C ARG A 214 -0.44 -15.22 -24.70
N ILE A 215 -0.62 -14.40 -23.63
CA ILE A 215 -1.16 -13.04 -23.74
C ILE A 215 -0.09 -12.02 -24.14
N LYS A 216 1.18 -12.28 -23.76
CA LYS A 216 2.32 -11.38 -23.99
C LYS A 216 2.00 -9.95 -23.55
N PRO A 217 1.65 -9.71 -22.27
CA PRO A 217 1.33 -8.37 -21.78
C PRO A 217 2.59 -7.50 -21.78
N SER A 218 2.43 -6.20 -22.02
CA SER A 218 3.54 -5.25 -21.86
C SER A 218 3.82 -4.92 -20.39
N ALA A 219 2.82 -5.12 -19.51
CA ALA A 219 2.97 -4.87 -18.09
C ALA A 219 2.37 -6.00 -17.24
N ILE A 220 3.07 -6.35 -16.16
CA ILE A 220 2.58 -7.26 -15.12
C ILE A 220 2.56 -6.55 -13.76
N LEU A 221 1.52 -6.83 -12.97
CA LEU A 221 1.28 -6.19 -11.70
C LEU A 221 1.11 -7.23 -10.60
N GLY A 222 1.83 -7.11 -9.48
CA GLY A 222 1.73 -8.11 -8.42
C GLY A 222 2.59 -7.82 -7.20
N VAL A 223 2.61 -8.80 -6.29
CA VAL A 223 3.46 -8.75 -5.09
C VAL A 223 4.91 -9.02 -5.49
N PRO A 224 5.90 -8.26 -4.95
CA PRO A 224 7.30 -8.38 -5.36
C PRO A 224 7.84 -9.82 -5.37
N SER A 225 7.63 -10.55 -4.29
CA SER A 225 8.12 -11.93 -4.17
C SER A 225 7.55 -12.88 -5.24
N TYR A 226 6.24 -12.76 -5.50
CA TYR A 226 5.61 -13.60 -6.51
C TYR A 226 6.05 -13.24 -7.93
N ILE A 227 6.18 -11.94 -8.25
CA ILE A 227 6.71 -11.49 -9.54
C ILE A 227 8.15 -11.99 -9.74
N TYR A 228 8.99 -11.86 -8.73
CA TYR A 228 10.36 -12.38 -8.77
C TYR A 228 10.39 -13.89 -9.02
N HIS A 229 9.58 -14.64 -8.27
CA HIS A 229 9.45 -16.09 -8.43
C HIS A 229 8.99 -16.48 -9.85
N LEU A 230 7.97 -15.82 -10.39
CA LEU A 230 7.45 -16.09 -11.73
C LEU A 230 8.50 -15.80 -12.82
N VAL A 231 9.20 -14.67 -12.74
CA VAL A 231 10.27 -14.30 -13.69
C VAL A 231 11.42 -15.30 -13.63
N ARG A 232 11.83 -15.71 -12.42
CA ARG A 232 12.86 -16.72 -12.23
C ARG A 232 12.42 -18.08 -12.79
N TYR A 233 11.20 -18.52 -12.51
CA TYR A 233 10.65 -19.75 -13.04
C TYR A 233 10.62 -19.76 -14.59
N ALA A 234 10.27 -18.63 -15.20
CA ALA A 234 10.36 -18.44 -16.64
C ALA A 234 11.81 -18.56 -17.16
N GLN A 235 12.79 -18.02 -16.43
CA GLN A 235 14.22 -18.12 -16.75
C GLN A 235 14.73 -19.56 -16.70
N GLU A 236 14.39 -20.30 -15.65
CA GLU A 236 14.74 -21.73 -15.50
C GLU A 236 14.18 -22.60 -16.62
N LYS A 237 13.02 -22.23 -17.14
CA LYS A 237 12.37 -22.89 -18.28
C LYS A 237 12.88 -22.40 -19.64
N GLY A 238 13.76 -21.40 -19.72
CA GLY A 238 14.34 -20.86 -20.93
C GLY A 238 13.37 -20.01 -21.77
N HIS A 239 12.36 -19.41 -21.15
CA HIS A 239 11.37 -18.60 -21.87
C HIS A 239 11.84 -17.17 -22.13
N ASP A 240 11.49 -16.66 -23.32
CA ASP A 240 11.67 -15.26 -23.69
C ASP A 240 10.56 -14.38 -23.13
N LEU A 241 10.93 -13.29 -22.46
CA LEU A 241 10.03 -12.29 -21.90
C LEU A 241 10.22 -10.91 -22.54
N SER A 242 10.80 -10.83 -23.74
CA SER A 242 11.11 -9.58 -24.45
C SER A 242 9.92 -8.64 -24.66
N PHE A 243 8.68 -9.13 -24.53
CA PHE A 243 7.46 -8.35 -24.62
C PHE A 243 7.18 -7.51 -23.37
N LEU A 244 7.80 -7.83 -22.20
CA LEU A 244 7.62 -7.07 -20.96
C LEU A 244 8.37 -5.73 -21.03
N LYS A 245 7.67 -4.66 -20.71
CA LYS A 245 8.20 -3.29 -20.66
C LYS A 245 8.03 -2.66 -19.27
N LYS A 246 7.08 -3.15 -18.49
CA LYS A 246 6.70 -2.52 -17.22
C LYS A 246 6.36 -3.58 -16.17
N ILE A 247 6.84 -3.36 -14.94
CA ILE A 247 6.49 -4.18 -13.78
C ILE A 247 5.97 -3.26 -12.69
N VAL A 248 4.78 -3.52 -12.15
CA VAL A 248 4.18 -2.74 -11.06
C VAL A 248 4.09 -3.59 -9.81
N LEU A 249 4.71 -3.13 -8.74
CA LEU A 249 4.89 -3.86 -7.50
C LEU A 249 4.16 -3.17 -6.35
N GLY A 250 3.44 -3.95 -5.55
CA GLY A 250 2.72 -3.43 -4.40
C GLY A 250 2.61 -4.43 -3.26
N ALA A 251 1.98 -4.02 -2.17
CA ALA A 251 1.76 -4.79 -0.94
C ALA A 251 3.02 -5.16 -0.13
N ALA A 252 4.22 -4.82 -0.60
CA ALA A 252 5.47 -4.97 0.13
C ALA A 252 6.47 -3.88 -0.27
N LYS A 253 7.52 -3.67 0.54
CA LYS A 253 8.58 -2.70 0.27
C LYS A 253 9.36 -3.11 -0.98
N VAL A 254 9.59 -2.15 -1.87
CA VAL A 254 10.37 -2.31 -3.10
C VAL A 254 11.64 -1.49 -2.99
N THR A 255 12.78 -2.14 -2.90
CA THR A 255 14.09 -1.48 -2.82
C THR A 255 14.73 -1.32 -4.19
N SER A 256 15.66 -0.37 -4.34
CA SER A 256 16.43 -0.20 -5.59
C SER A 256 17.24 -1.47 -5.93
N ALA A 257 17.81 -2.13 -4.93
CA ALA A 257 18.53 -3.40 -5.13
C ALA A 257 17.61 -4.50 -5.68
N TYR A 258 16.37 -4.60 -5.17
CA TYR A 258 15.38 -5.52 -5.72
C TYR A 258 15.04 -5.19 -7.19
N LYS A 259 14.78 -3.90 -7.49
CA LYS A 259 14.48 -3.46 -8.86
C LYS A 259 15.63 -3.81 -9.81
N GLN A 260 16.87 -3.55 -9.39
CA GLN A 260 18.06 -3.88 -10.18
C GLN A 260 18.16 -5.38 -10.45
N LYS A 261 18.06 -6.22 -9.41
CA LYS A 261 18.13 -7.68 -9.53
C LYS A 261 17.05 -8.23 -10.47
N LEU A 262 15.82 -7.74 -10.34
CA LEU A 262 14.72 -8.13 -11.23
C LEU A 262 14.96 -7.69 -12.68
N SER A 263 15.51 -6.48 -12.89
CA SER A 263 15.86 -5.97 -14.22
C SER A 263 16.94 -6.79 -14.91
N GLU A 264 17.97 -7.21 -14.16
CA GLU A 264 19.03 -8.10 -14.66
C GLU A 264 18.46 -9.45 -15.13
N MET A 265 17.58 -10.06 -14.33
CA MET A 265 16.89 -11.30 -14.69
C MET A 265 16.03 -11.16 -15.95
N LEU A 266 15.28 -10.07 -16.05
CA LEU A 266 14.44 -9.76 -17.22
C LEU A 266 15.29 -9.53 -18.48
N SER A 267 16.42 -8.83 -18.33
CA SER A 267 17.35 -8.58 -19.43
C SER A 267 17.97 -9.87 -19.97
N ALA A 268 18.28 -10.83 -19.10
CA ALA A 268 18.76 -12.15 -19.49
C ALA A 268 17.70 -12.97 -20.26
N GLN A 269 16.42 -12.60 -20.15
CA GLN A 269 15.28 -13.20 -20.86
C GLN A 269 14.78 -12.31 -22.02
N GLY A 270 15.61 -11.40 -22.52
CA GLY A 270 15.31 -10.56 -23.69
C GLY A 270 14.52 -9.29 -23.39
N ALA A 271 13.99 -9.08 -22.18
CA ALA A 271 13.25 -7.89 -21.80
C ALA A 271 14.21 -6.76 -21.39
N LYS A 272 14.51 -5.86 -22.30
CA LYS A 272 15.44 -4.73 -22.11
C LYS A 272 14.69 -3.46 -21.70
N ASN A 273 15.33 -2.63 -20.88
CA ASN A 273 14.80 -1.33 -20.45
C ASN A 273 13.40 -1.41 -19.80
N VAL A 274 13.20 -2.39 -18.92
CA VAL A 274 11.93 -2.57 -18.20
C VAL A 274 11.86 -1.56 -17.07
N TYR A 275 10.79 -0.76 -17.04
CA TYR A 275 10.47 0.10 -15.91
C TYR A 275 9.85 -0.71 -14.77
N ILE A 276 10.37 -0.55 -13.56
CA ILE A 276 9.89 -1.25 -12.37
C ILE A 276 9.41 -0.21 -11.36
N PHE A 277 8.09 -0.21 -11.11
CA PHE A 277 7.43 0.76 -10.26
C PHE A 277 7.07 0.16 -8.91
N GLY A 278 7.22 0.94 -7.85
CA GLY A 278 6.60 0.69 -6.57
C GLY A 278 5.22 1.36 -6.47
N THR A 279 4.35 0.77 -5.66
CA THR A 279 3.10 1.38 -5.22
C THR A 279 2.98 1.31 -3.71
N TYR A 280 2.34 2.30 -3.12
CA TYR A 280 2.01 2.37 -1.72
C TYR A 280 0.50 2.51 -1.57
N GLY A 281 -0.09 1.77 -0.65
CA GLY A 281 -1.52 1.84 -0.39
C GLY A 281 -1.89 1.09 0.88
N PHE A 282 -2.99 1.49 1.49
CA PHE A 282 -3.56 0.83 2.65
C PHE A 282 -5.09 0.84 2.57
N THR A 283 -5.70 -0.17 3.14
CA THR A 283 -7.14 -0.43 3.00
C THR A 283 -7.98 0.70 3.56
N GLU A 284 -7.51 1.37 4.61
CA GLU A 284 -8.20 2.48 5.28
C GLU A 284 -8.38 3.71 4.35
N ALA A 285 -7.40 3.94 3.48
CA ALA A 285 -7.50 4.98 2.45
C ALA A 285 -8.39 4.57 1.26
N ARG A 286 -8.57 3.28 1.06
CA ARG A 286 -9.31 2.68 -0.07
C ARG A 286 -8.75 3.06 -1.44
N THR A 287 -7.48 3.38 -1.48
CA THR A 287 -6.71 3.71 -2.68
C THR A 287 -5.22 3.40 -2.50
N ALA A 288 -4.47 3.48 -3.58
CA ALA A 288 -3.02 3.43 -3.57
C ALA A 288 -2.44 4.52 -4.46
N TRP A 289 -1.16 4.81 -4.23
CA TRP A 289 -0.35 5.81 -4.92
C TRP A 289 0.82 5.13 -5.61
N ALA A 290 1.33 5.74 -6.67
CA ALA A 290 2.31 5.11 -7.53
C ALA A 290 3.50 6.01 -7.85
N GLU A 291 4.63 5.39 -8.14
CA GLU A 291 5.77 6.01 -8.79
C GLU A 291 5.46 6.30 -10.27
N CYS A 292 6.17 7.26 -10.85
CA CYS A 292 6.28 7.41 -12.31
C CYS A 292 7.61 6.81 -12.82
N PRO A 293 7.82 6.64 -14.13
CA PRO A 293 9.08 6.15 -14.68
C PRO A 293 10.27 6.98 -14.16
N ALA A 294 11.25 6.30 -13.61
CA ALA A 294 12.52 6.88 -13.17
C ALA A 294 13.68 6.03 -13.69
N GLU A 295 14.80 6.68 -14.00
CA GLU A 295 16.00 6.01 -14.50
C GLU A 295 16.76 5.32 -13.38
N ASN A 296 17.63 4.38 -13.74
CA ASN A 296 18.57 3.70 -12.84
C ASN A 296 17.93 3.05 -11.61
N HIS A 297 16.69 2.55 -11.76
CA HIS A 297 15.93 1.89 -10.69
C HIS A 297 15.68 2.76 -9.45
N LEU A 298 15.82 4.08 -9.60
CA LEU A 298 15.49 5.04 -8.55
C LEU A 298 13.98 5.12 -8.32
N SER A 299 13.60 5.73 -7.22
CA SER A 299 12.21 6.02 -6.92
C SER A 299 11.90 7.50 -7.17
N SER A 300 10.80 7.78 -7.87
CA SER A 300 10.27 9.13 -8.01
C SER A 300 9.51 9.62 -6.78
N GLY A 301 9.32 8.77 -5.79
CA GLY A 301 8.30 8.92 -4.76
C GLY A 301 6.89 8.60 -5.29
N TYR A 302 5.94 8.41 -4.36
CA TYR A 302 4.55 8.12 -4.71
C TYR A 302 3.77 9.41 -4.95
N HIS A 303 3.24 9.59 -6.15
CA HIS A 303 2.42 10.75 -6.51
C HIS A 303 1.08 10.72 -5.79
N LEU A 304 0.79 11.76 -4.99
CA LEU A 304 -0.42 11.88 -4.20
C LEU A 304 -1.57 12.53 -5.01
N TYR A 305 -2.80 12.37 -4.53
CA TYR A 305 -4.02 12.93 -5.13
C TYR A 305 -4.57 14.05 -4.25
N PRO A 306 -4.08 15.29 -4.39
CA PRO A 306 -4.40 16.38 -3.46
C PRO A 306 -5.88 16.80 -3.46
N ASP A 307 -6.64 16.37 -4.44
CA ASP A 307 -8.09 16.52 -4.49
C ASP A 307 -8.85 15.44 -3.69
N LYS A 308 -8.17 14.41 -3.20
CA LYS A 308 -8.79 13.27 -2.50
C LYS A 308 -8.35 13.14 -1.05
N GLU A 309 -7.17 13.63 -0.71
CA GLU A 309 -6.59 13.45 0.63
C GLU A 309 -5.66 14.58 1.07
N ILE A 310 -5.42 14.60 2.38
CA ILE A 310 -4.31 15.31 3.02
C ILE A 310 -3.47 14.30 3.77
N PHE A 311 -2.16 14.39 3.61
CA PHE A 311 -1.20 13.71 4.47
C PHE A 311 -0.50 14.72 5.38
N GLU A 312 -0.26 14.29 6.62
CA GLU A 312 0.57 14.99 7.61
C GLU A 312 1.72 14.07 8.00
N ILE A 313 2.89 14.64 8.26
CA ILE A 313 4.01 13.92 8.91
C ILE A 313 4.02 14.36 10.37
N ILE A 314 4.06 13.42 11.30
CA ILE A 314 4.05 13.73 12.73
C ILE A 314 5.22 13.06 13.45
N ASP A 315 5.59 13.64 14.56
CA ASP A 315 6.43 12.94 15.52
C ASP A 315 5.65 11.78 16.14
N PRO A 316 6.15 10.53 16.07
CA PRO A 316 5.39 9.37 16.54
C PRO A 316 5.19 9.33 18.07
N GLU A 317 6.02 10.06 18.84
CA GLU A 317 5.96 10.07 20.32
C GLU A 317 5.11 11.23 20.83
N THR A 318 5.38 12.44 20.35
CA THR A 318 4.68 13.65 20.81
C THR A 318 3.37 13.89 20.06
N GLY A 319 3.25 13.39 18.83
CA GLY A 319 2.12 13.66 17.93
C GLY A 319 2.18 15.07 17.32
N GLU A 320 3.29 15.79 17.45
CA GLU A 320 3.45 17.11 16.82
C GLU A 320 3.58 16.97 15.31
N VAL A 321 2.88 17.84 14.59
CA VAL A 321 2.98 17.91 13.12
C VAL A 321 4.32 18.52 12.74
N LYS A 322 5.03 17.82 11.86
CA LYS A 322 6.33 18.26 11.31
C LYS A 322 6.15 18.90 9.93
N ASP A 323 7.18 19.59 9.49
CA ASP A 323 7.23 20.15 8.14
C ASP A 323 7.25 19.05 7.06
N ASP A 324 6.75 19.38 5.87
CA ASP A 324 6.88 18.55 4.69
C ASP A 324 8.38 18.23 4.46
N GLY A 325 8.72 17.01 4.13
CA GLY A 325 10.12 16.56 3.96
C GLY A 325 10.80 16.04 5.24
N ALA A 326 10.21 16.26 6.42
CA ALA A 326 10.74 15.69 7.65
C ALA A 326 10.46 14.18 7.77
N ASP A 327 11.30 13.50 8.55
CA ASP A 327 11.07 12.10 8.93
C ASP A 327 9.98 12.02 10.01
N GLY A 328 9.04 11.09 9.88
CA GLY A 328 7.99 10.92 10.87
C GLY A 328 6.94 9.88 10.52
N GLU A 329 5.94 9.75 11.38
CA GLU A 329 4.78 8.89 11.13
C GLU A 329 3.81 9.56 10.16
N LEU A 330 3.28 8.76 9.23
CA LEU A 330 2.31 9.22 8.25
C LEU A 330 0.89 9.22 8.84
N VAL A 331 0.20 10.35 8.69
CA VAL A 331 -1.20 10.53 9.07
C VAL A 331 -2.02 10.87 7.83
N TYR A 332 -3.16 10.21 7.68
CA TYR A 332 -4.04 10.31 6.54
C TYR A 332 -5.37 10.98 6.90
N THR A 333 -5.82 11.90 6.05
CA THR A 333 -7.16 12.52 6.11
C THR A 333 -7.83 12.42 4.75
N SER A 334 -8.98 11.76 4.68
CA SER A 334 -9.82 11.71 3.48
C SER A 334 -10.51 13.05 3.24
N LEU A 335 -10.57 13.49 1.99
CA LEU A 335 -11.31 14.69 1.56
C LEU A 335 -12.56 14.36 0.72
N ASP A 336 -12.73 13.08 0.34
CA ASP A 336 -13.82 12.68 -0.56
C ASP A 336 -14.19 11.21 -0.36
N SER A 337 -15.25 10.98 0.36
CA SER A 337 -15.82 9.66 0.65
C SER A 337 -17.32 9.73 0.88
N ARG A 338 -18.02 8.62 0.64
CA ARG A 338 -19.45 8.50 0.94
C ARG A 338 -19.79 7.37 1.90
N THR A 339 -18.81 6.54 2.22
CA THR A 339 -18.97 5.47 3.22
C THR A 339 -17.97 5.64 4.34
N SER A 340 -16.98 4.76 4.49
CA SER A 340 -15.99 4.83 5.57
C SER A 340 -15.14 6.09 5.46
N VAL A 341 -15.07 6.89 6.53
CA VAL A 341 -14.32 8.16 6.56
C VAL A 341 -13.21 8.09 7.60
N MET A 342 -12.03 8.56 7.19
CA MET A 342 -10.85 8.68 8.06
C MET A 342 -10.41 10.14 8.11
N LEU A 343 -10.42 10.75 9.30
CA LEU A 343 -9.80 12.03 9.57
C LEU A 343 -8.65 11.82 10.55
N ARG A 344 -7.46 12.31 10.22
CA ARG A 344 -6.24 12.21 11.01
C ARG A 344 -5.93 10.77 11.48
N TYR A 345 -6.04 9.84 10.55
CA TYR A 345 -5.75 8.42 10.81
C TYR A 345 -4.24 8.18 10.84
N ARG A 346 -3.72 7.74 11.98
CA ARG A 346 -2.34 7.30 12.15
C ARG A 346 -2.17 5.95 11.46
N THR A 347 -1.38 5.92 10.40
CA THR A 347 -1.20 4.72 9.57
C THR A 347 -0.32 3.67 10.26
N GLY A 348 0.52 4.09 11.21
CA GLY A 348 1.57 3.27 11.78
C GLY A 348 2.75 3.07 10.82
N ASP A 349 2.82 3.82 9.73
CA ASP A 349 3.94 3.81 8.80
C ASP A 349 4.86 5.01 9.08
N PHE A 350 6.17 4.75 9.21
CA PHE A 350 7.21 5.76 9.35
C PHE A 350 7.84 6.03 7.98
N VAL A 351 7.90 7.30 7.61
CA VAL A 351 8.41 7.77 6.32
C VAL A 351 9.69 8.55 6.54
N LYS A 352 10.78 8.14 5.89
CA LYS A 352 12.01 8.92 5.83
C LYS A 352 12.01 9.81 4.60
N GLY A 353 12.29 11.10 4.76
CA GLY A 353 12.23 12.10 3.70
C GLY A 353 10.82 12.64 3.40
N GLY A 354 9.83 12.28 4.21
CA GLY A 354 8.49 12.88 4.27
C GLY A 354 7.79 13.05 2.94
N ILE A 355 7.20 14.23 2.76
CA ILE A 355 6.44 14.64 1.56
C ILE A 355 7.21 15.75 0.84
N THR A 356 7.42 15.59 -0.45
CA THR A 356 8.04 16.61 -1.31
C THR A 356 7.03 17.28 -2.20
N HIS A 357 7.25 18.55 -2.54
CA HIS A 357 6.43 19.34 -3.45
C HIS A 357 7.26 19.91 -4.60
N GLY A 358 6.59 20.51 -5.59
CA GLY A 358 7.24 21.01 -6.80
C GLY A 358 7.29 19.97 -7.92
N PRO A 359 7.85 20.34 -9.08
CA PRO A 359 7.85 19.48 -10.26
C PRO A 359 8.63 18.18 -10.01
N CYS A 360 8.05 17.07 -10.41
CA CYS A 360 8.75 15.79 -10.37
C CYS A 360 9.91 15.80 -11.37
N PRO A 361 11.15 15.44 -10.96
CA PRO A 361 12.30 15.48 -11.85
C PRO A 361 12.21 14.49 -13.02
N TYR A 362 11.32 13.49 -12.93
CA TYR A 362 11.16 12.44 -13.93
C TYR A 362 9.99 12.68 -14.89
N CYS A 363 8.84 13.12 -14.38
CA CYS A 363 7.63 13.27 -15.20
C CYS A 363 7.08 14.71 -15.30
N GLY A 364 7.70 15.67 -14.60
CA GLY A 364 7.34 17.09 -14.62
C GLY A 364 6.04 17.45 -13.88
N ARG A 365 5.25 16.48 -13.40
CA ARG A 365 3.98 16.75 -12.67
C ARG A 365 4.26 17.45 -11.35
N GLN A 366 3.40 18.41 -11.03
CA GLN A 366 3.50 19.25 -9.81
C GLN A 366 2.68 18.70 -8.64
N THR A 367 2.42 17.40 -8.57
CA THR A 367 1.76 16.79 -7.42
C THR A 367 2.71 16.64 -6.24
N LEU A 368 2.13 16.65 -5.03
CA LEU A 368 2.86 16.18 -3.85
C LEU A 368 3.32 14.74 -4.04
N ARG A 369 4.49 14.41 -3.50
CA ARG A 369 5.06 13.05 -3.59
C ARG A 369 5.49 12.59 -2.22
N LEU A 370 5.03 11.43 -1.82
CA LEU A 370 5.45 10.76 -0.60
C LEU A 370 6.74 9.98 -0.88
N SER A 371 7.71 10.08 0.00
CA SER A 371 8.94 9.29 -0.10
C SER A 371 8.62 7.80 -0.10
N SER A 372 9.34 7.02 -0.91
CA SER A 372 9.19 5.56 -0.96
C SER A 372 9.92 4.84 0.18
N ASN A 373 10.70 5.55 0.99
CA ASN A 373 11.37 4.96 2.15
C ASN A 373 10.42 4.86 3.34
N ILE A 374 9.51 3.89 3.27
CA ILE A 374 8.46 3.65 4.25
C ILE A 374 8.77 2.36 5.02
N THR A 375 8.58 2.40 6.34
CA THR A 375 8.72 1.24 7.25
C THR A 375 7.58 1.26 8.26
N ARG A 376 7.18 0.11 8.79
CA ARG A 376 6.19 0.08 9.87
C ARG A 376 6.78 0.60 11.17
N LEU A 377 6.01 1.39 11.94
CA LEU A 377 6.41 1.80 13.30
C LEU A 377 6.49 0.62 14.26
N SER A 378 5.59 -0.36 14.12
CA SER A 378 5.68 -1.62 14.86
C SER A 378 7.00 -2.34 14.59
N ASP A 379 7.45 -2.23 13.34
CA ASP A 379 8.73 -2.76 12.91
C ASP A 379 9.91 -2.00 13.54
N ASN A 380 9.71 -0.75 13.95
CA ASN A 380 10.71 0.08 14.63
C ASN A 380 10.63 0.02 16.17
N LYS A 381 9.47 -0.29 16.77
CA LYS A 381 9.28 -0.22 18.23
C LYS A 381 9.21 -1.56 18.97
N ASP A 382 8.64 -2.64 18.38
CA ASP A 382 8.38 -3.87 19.14
C ASP A 382 8.79 -5.19 18.48
N ILE A 383 8.87 -5.27 17.15
CA ILE A 383 9.12 -6.54 16.46
C ILE A 383 10.53 -6.63 15.90
N GLN A 384 11.17 -5.50 15.65
CA GLN A 384 12.51 -5.48 15.07
C GLN A 384 13.63 -5.21 16.06
N LEU A 385 13.31 -4.71 17.24
CA LEU A 385 14.22 -4.81 18.35
C LEU A 385 13.93 -6.12 19.09
N SER A 386 14.17 -7.23 18.41
CA SER A 386 14.16 -8.53 19.06
C SER A 386 15.46 -8.69 19.83
N LYS A 387 15.34 -9.07 21.10
CA LYS A 387 16.52 -9.49 21.85
C LYS A 387 16.89 -10.87 21.31
N VAL A 388 17.79 -10.90 20.33
CA VAL A 388 18.34 -12.15 19.80
C VAL A 388 19.69 -12.34 20.45
N LYS A 389 19.88 -13.47 21.15
CA LYS A 389 21.11 -13.76 21.90
C LYS A 389 21.53 -12.64 22.87
N GLY A 390 20.57 -11.92 23.47
CA GLY A 390 20.87 -10.84 24.40
C GLY A 390 21.15 -9.47 23.75
N THR A 391 21.34 -9.41 22.44
CA THR A 391 21.54 -8.17 21.67
C THR A 391 20.22 -7.69 21.09
N LEU A 392 19.94 -6.40 21.25
CA LEU A 392 18.77 -5.75 20.68
C LEU A 392 19.04 -5.46 19.20
N VAL A 393 18.39 -6.18 18.30
CA VAL A 393 18.63 -6.09 16.84
C VAL A 393 17.38 -5.70 16.08
N ASN A 394 17.56 -4.89 15.07
CA ASN A 394 16.50 -4.57 14.11
C ASN A 394 16.44 -5.65 13.03
N LEU A 395 15.35 -6.43 13.03
CA LEU A 395 15.17 -7.54 12.09
C LEU A 395 15.14 -7.11 10.62
N SER A 396 14.80 -5.85 10.30
CA SER A 396 14.86 -5.36 8.92
C SER A 396 16.28 -5.22 8.38
N HIS A 397 17.27 -5.03 9.25
CA HIS A 397 18.68 -5.02 8.82
C HIS A 397 19.10 -6.39 8.30
N PHE A 398 18.60 -7.48 8.89
CA PHE A 398 18.86 -8.82 8.33
C PHE A 398 18.31 -8.97 6.91
N ALA A 399 17.10 -8.45 6.67
CA ALA A 399 16.49 -8.48 5.35
C ALA A 399 17.29 -7.65 4.33
N GLU A 400 17.75 -6.46 4.71
CA GLU A 400 18.57 -5.61 3.85
C GLU A 400 19.90 -6.28 3.49
N VAL A 401 20.58 -6.86 4.48
CA VAL A 401 21.87 -7.54 4.28
C VAL A 401 21.69 -8.77 3.39
N LEU A 402 20.75 -9.65 3.70
CA LEU A 402 20.55 -10.90 2.95
C LEU A 402 20.10 -10.65 1.51
N SER A 403 19.19 -9.71 1.31
CA SER A 403 18.76 -9.31 -0.04
C SER A 403 19.84 -8.61 -0.85
N GLY A 404 20.81 -7.98 -0.18
CA GLY A 404 21.95 -7.31 -0.81
C GLY A 404 23.12 -8.22 -1.19
N ILE A 405 23.05 -9.56 -0.98
CA ILE A 405 24.08 -10.53 -1.36
C ILE A 405 23.72 -11.13 -2.73
N PRO A 406 24.47 -10.81 -3.81
CA PRO A 406 24.11 -11.29 -5.16
C PRO A 406 24.13 -12.81 -5.33
N GLN A 407 24.96 -13.50 -4.55
CA GLN A 407 25.10 -14.96 -4.58
C GLN A 407 23.91 -15.70 -3.96
N ILE A 408 23.00 -15.00 -3.27
CA ILE A 408 21.76 -15.54 -2.72
C ILE A 408 20.66 -15.41 -3.74
N ASN A 409 20.04 -16.54 -4.07
CA ASN A 409 18.85 -16.58 -4.90
C ASN A 409 17.58 -16.28 -4.08
N GLU A 410 17.41 -17.01 -2.97
CA GLU A 410 16.33 -16.82 -2.00
C GLU A 410 16.80 -17.08 -0.58
N TRP A 411 16.11 -16.50 0.40
CA TRP A 411 16.45 -16.65 1.81
C TRP A 411 15.23 -16.56 2.72
N GLN A 412 15.35 -17.20 3.90
CA GLN A 412 14.46 -17.04 5.04
C GLN A 412 15.27 -17.02 6.33
N LEU A 413 14.93 -16.13 7.25
CA LEU A 413 15.49 -16.08 8.60
C LEU A 413 14.47 -16.66 9.58
N GLU A 414 14.89 -17.62 10.40
CA GLU A 414 14.11 -18.17 11.51
C GLU A 414 14.80 -17.88 12.84
N ILE A 415 14.05 -17.32 13.78
CA ILE A 415 14.46 -17.12 15.17
C ILE A 415 13.66 -18.11 16.01
N ARG A 416 14.34 -18.96 16.75
CA ARG A 416 13.72 -19.99 17.57
C ARG A 416 14.45 -20.16 18.89
N LYS A 417 13.90 -20.91 19.83
CA LYS A 417 14.60 -21.36 21.02
C LYS A 417 15.37 -22.64 20.72
N HIS A 418 16.56 -22.81 21.34
CA HIS A 418 17.33 -24.06 21.24
C HIS A 418 16.46 -25.25 21.68
N LYS A 419 16.40 -26.28 20.86
CA LYS A 419 15.56 -27.47 21.06
C LYS A 419 14.09 -27.19 21.33
N ASN A 420 13.58 -26.01 20.94
CA ASN A 420 12.23 -25.51 21.23
C ASN A 420 11.90 -25.42 22.74
N ASP A 421 12.89 -25.32 23.59
CA ASP A 421 12.70 -25.10 25.03
C ASP A 421 12.55 -23.58 25.30
N PRO A 422 11.42 -23.10 25.87
CA PRO A 422 11.18 -21.69 26.14
C PRO A 422 12.25 -21.00 27.01
N TYR A 423 12.96 -21.78 27.83
CA TYR A 423 13.96 -21.26 28.77
C TYR A 423 15.38 -21.26 28.20
N GLU A 424 15.59 -21.91 27.07
CA GLU A 424 16.89 -21.98 26.40
C GLU A 424 17.24 -20.71 25.62
N VAL A 425 18.49 -20.66 25.15
CA VAL A 425 19.01 -19.53 24.37
C VAL A 425 18.33 -19.42 23.00
N ASP A 426 18.31 -18.21 22.47
CA ASP A 426 17.82 -17.96 21.10
C ASP A 426 18.79 -18.51 20.07
N GLU A 427 18.27 -19.17 19.07
CA GLU A 427 18.96 -19.58 17.85
C GLU A 427 18.45 -18.79 16.65
N MET A 428 19.38 -18.39 15.82
CA MET A 428 19.12 -17.76 14.53
C MET A 428 19.58 -18.68 13.40
N VAL A 429 18.64 -19.14 12.59
CA VAL A 429 18.90 -20.01 11.44
C VAL A 429 18.59 -19.25 10.16
N VAL A 430 19.55 -19.21 9.24
CA VAL A 430 19.37 -18.61 7.92
C VAL A 430 19.25 -19.73 6.89
N TYR A 431 18.08 -19.86 6.29
CA TYR A 431 17.88 -20.75 5.14
C TYR A 431 18.22 -19.99 3.87
N VAL A 432 18.98 -20.60 2.99
CA VAL A 432 19.49 -19.96 1.77
C VAL A 432 19.36 -20.91 0.59
N THR A 433 18.82 -20.42 -0.51
CA THR A 433 19.00 -21.03 -1.81
C THR A 433 20.06 -20.24 -2.56
N PRO A 434 21.25 -20.81 -2.81
CA PRO A 434 22.34 -20.09 -3.50
C PRO A 434 22.05 -20.01 -5.00
N GLN A 435 22.73 -19.08 -5.68
CA GLN A 435 22.83 -19.09 -7.15
C GLN A 435 23.57 -20.35 -7.63
N PRO A 436 23.36 -20.81 -8.87
CA PRO A 436 24.11 -21.92 -9.44
C PRO A 436 25.64 -21.72 -9.33
N GLU A 437 26.37 -22.79 -9.13
CA GLU A 437 27.83 -22.81 -9.08
C GLU A 437 28.50 -22.01 -7.94
N VAL A 438 27.73 -21.47 -6.99
CA VAL A 438 28.26 -20.73 -5.85
C VAL A 438 28.87 -21.69 -4.83
N ASN A 439 30.10 -21.39 -4.37
CA ASN A 439 30.73 -22.12 -3.27
C ASN A 439 29.98 -21.83 -1.95
N GLN A 440 29.29 -22.84 -1.44
CA GLN A 440 28.46 -22.73 -0.23
C GLN A 440 29.27 -22.36 1.02
N SER A 441 30.49 -22.85 1.17
CA SER A 441 31.35 -22.52 2.32
C SER A 441 31.75 -21.05 2.30
N ALA A 442 32.16 -20.53 1.15
CA ALA A 442 32.50 -19.10 0.98
C ALA A 442 31.26 -18.20 1.20
N LEU A 443 30.10 -18.60 0.66
CA LEU A 443 28.85 -17.87 0.87
C LEU A 443 28.41 -17.89 2.33
N SER A 444 28.55 -19.03 3.03
CA SER A 444 28.26 -19.11 4.46
C SER A 444 29.09 -18.12 5.28
N GLN A 445 30.42 -18.05 5.00
CA GLN A 445 31.28 -17.09 5.70
C GLN A 445 30.89 -15.64 5.38
N LEU A 446 30.62 -15.33 4.11
CA LEU A 446 30.18 -13.99 3.69
C LEU A 446 28.89 -13.54 4.38
N ILE A 447 27.91 -14.45 4.49
CA ILE A 447 26.64 -14.16 5.19
C ILE A 447 26.92 -13.88 6.67
N LYS A 448 27.72 -14.71 7.34
CA LYS A 448 28.08 -14.49 8.75
C LYS A 448 28.75 -13.15 8.97
N ASP A 449 29.74 -12.81 8.16
CA ASP A 449 30.51 -11.59 8.30
C ASP A 449 29.63 -10.35 8.06
N LYS A 450 28.81 -10.36 7.00
CA LYS A 450 27.90 -9.26 6.70
C LYS A 450 26.81 -9.07 7.75
N LEU A 451 26.19 -10.15 8.22
CA LEU A 451 25.16 -10.07 9.27
C LEU A 451 25.78 -9.61 10.60
N THR A 452 26.93 -10.16 10.99
CA THR A 452 27.60 -9.77 12.23
C THR A 452 28.03 -8.30 12.17
N GLY A 453 28.58 -7.85 11.05
CA GLY A 453 28.98 -6.45 10.88
C GLY A 453 27.82 -5.46 10.89
N ALA A 454 26.64 -5.85 10.41
CA ALA A 454 25.47 -4.97 10.34
C ALA A 454 24.59 -5.02 11.59
N THR A 455 24.57 -6.14 12.32
CA THR A 455 23.59 -6.38 13.39
C THR A 455 24.21 -6.80 14.73
N GLU A 456 25.54 -6.97 14.79
CA GLU A 456 26.27 -7.51 15.94
C GLU A 456 25.86 -8.92 16.36
N VAL A 457 25.02 -9.60 15.54
CA VAL A 457 24.55 -10.95 15.78
C VAL A 457 24.92 -11.87 14.62
N SER A 458 25.63 -12.95 14.95
CA SER A 458 25.97 -13.99 13.97
C SER A 458 24.92 -15.12 13.98
N PRO A 459 24.52 -15.64 12.80
CA PRO A 459 23.65 -16.80 12.75
C PRO A 459 24.29 -18.04 13.41
N ASN A 460 23.47 -18.86 14.09
CA ASN A 460 23.90 -20.15 14.64
C ASN A 460 24.14 -21.14 13.53
N GLU A 461 23.28 -21.12 12.53
CA GLU A 461 23.27 -22.08 11.44
C GLU A 461 22.89 -21.40 10.13
N ILE A 462 23.54 -21.82 9.05
CA ILE A 462 23.14 -21.47 7.68
C ILE A 462 22.84 -22.77 6.96
N LYS A 463 21.59 -22.94 6.53
CA LYS A 463 21.11 -24.12 5.82
C LYS A 463 20.91 -23.81 4.35
N PHE A 464 21.63 -24.53 3.52
CA PHE A 464 21.40 -24.48 2.08
C PHE A 464 20.30 -25.45 1.70
N ILE A 465 19.22 -24.93 1.11
CA ILE A 465 18.06 -25.72 0.72
C ILE A 465 17.72 -25.48 -0.76
N PRO A 466 17.10 -26.47 -1.42
CA PRO A 466 16.62 -26.32 -2.79
C PRO A 466 15.53 -25.24 -2.89
N LEU A 467 15.35 -24.73 -4.10
CA LEU A 467 14.40 -23.64 -4.35
C LEU A 467 12.95 -24.03 -4.08
N ASP A 468 12.54 -25.21 -4.46
CA ASP A 468 11.18 -25.74 -4.25
C ASP A 468 10.82 -25.84 -2.77
N GLU A 469 11.78 -26.21 -1.93
CA GLU A 469 11.63 -26.20 -0.47
C GLU A 469 11.53 -24.76 0.06
N MET A 470 12.36 -23.84 -0.44
CA MET A 470 12.32 -22.44 -0.06
C MET A 470 10.99 -21.77 -0.44
N VAL A 471 10.47 -22.02 -1.63
CA VAL A 471 9.16 -21.52 -2.09
C VAL A 471 8.04 -21.94 -1.13
N LYS A 472 8.05 -23.21 -0.69
CA LYS A 472 7.09 -23.73 0.30
C LYS A 472 7.27 -23.04 1.65
N ARG A 473 8.50 -22.88 2.14
CA ARG A 473 8.80 -22.21 3.42
C ARG A 473 8.37 -20.73 3.41
N LEU A 474 8.60 -20.04 2.33
CA LEU A 474 8.18 -18.64 2.15
C LEU A 474 6.67 -18.50 1.92
N GLU A 475 5.94 -19.59 1.69
CA GLU A 475 4.52 -19.63 1.35
C GLU A 475 4.17 -18.76 0.12
N LEU A 476 5.08 -18.68 -0.87
CA LEU A 476 4.93 -17.79 -2.04
C LEU A 476 3.69 -18.09 -2.86
N GLU A 477 3.21 -19.31 -2.88
CA GLU A 477 2.04 -19.77 -3.63
C GLU A 477 0.77 -19.86 -2.77
N THR A 478 0.89 -19.79 -1.44
CA THR A 478 -0.22 -20.07 -0.53
C THR A 478 -0.62 -18.89 0.35
N ALA A 479 0.28 -17.96 0.62
CA ALA A 479 0.00 -16.80 1.46
C ALA A 479 -0.14 -15.50 0.66
N ASN A 480 -0.81 -14.52 1.26
CA ASN A 480 -0.94 -13.18 0.68
C ASN A 480 0.35 -12.33 0.86
N LYS A 481 1.21 -12.73 1.80
CA LYS A 481 2.53 -12.15 2.06
C LYS A 481 3.51 -13.26 2.37
N GLU A 482 4.74 -13.13 1.85
CA GLU A 482 5.83 -14.04 2.14
C GLU A 482 6.27 -13.98 3.61
N LYS A 483 6.75 -15.10 4.12
CA LYS A 483 7.29 -15.22 5.47
C LYS A 483 8.82 -15.26 5.45
N ARG A 484 9.46 -14.12 5.18
CA ARG A 484 10.93 -14.03 5.14
C ARG A 484 11.60 -14.06 6.50
N ILE A 485 10.96 -13.53 7.52
CA ILE A 485 11.43 -13.57 8.90
C ILE A 485 10.36 -14.27 9.73
N LEU A 486 10.74 -15.38 10.33
CA LEU A 486 9.88 -16.22 11.15
C LEU A 486 10.41 -16.20 12.58
N ASP A 487 9.66 -15.64 13.51
CA ASP A 487 9.92 -15.75 14.94
C ASP A 487 9.06 -16.90 15.49
N SER A 488 9.71 -18.05 15.67
CA SER A 488 9.11 -19.28 16.15
C SER A 488 9.26 -19.46 17.67
N ARG A 489 9.74 -18.43 18.38
CA ARG A 489 9.87 -18.51 19.84
C ARG A 489 8.48 -18.59 20.49
N PRO A 490 8.30 -19.41 21.53
CA PRO A 490 7.06 -19.43 22.29
C PRO A 490 6.74 -18.02 22.81
N LYS A 491 5.51 -17.56 22.56
CA LYS A 491 5.02 -16.31 23.16
C LYS A 491 4.77 -16.58 24.65
N ALA A 492 5.40 -15.79 25.51
CA ALA A 492 5.18 -15.83 26.94
C ALA A 492 3.77 -15.41 27.35
#